data_5feb52b7c861daa3ad90034cc9f00839
#
_entry.id   5feb52b7c861daa3ad90034cc9f00839
#
_cell.length_a   1.000
_cell.length_b   1.000
_cell.length_c   1.000
_cell.angle_alpha   90.00
_cell.angle_beta   90.00
_cell.angle_gamma   90.00
#
_symmetry.space_group_name_H-M   'P 1'
#
loop_
_entity.id
_entity.type
_entity.pdbx_description
1 polymer ?
#
loop_
_entity_poly.entity_id
_entity_poly.type
_entity_poly.pdbx_seq_one_letter_code
_entity_poly.pdbx_strand_id
1 'polypeptide(L)'
;MKLLYDLDIAKISKLVNGKNILITGGTGSFGNKLTDTLLTNFFPNKIIILSRDEFKQYEMQKRFSPSKYPQMRYFIGDVRDLDRLRYAFKNIDIIFHAAALKQVPAIEYNPTEAIRTNIYGTE
;
A
#
# COMPACT_ATOMS: atom_id res chain seq x y z
N MET A 1 9.63 -8.95 -21.20
CA MET A 1 8.69 -8.54 -20.15
C MET A 1 8.81 -9.38 -18.90
N LYS A 2 8.76 -10.68 -19.05
CA LYS A 2 8.89 -11.59 -17.90
C LYS A 2 10.20 -11.41 -17.14
N LEU A 3 11.29 -11.24 -17.85
CA LEU A 3 12.61 -11.08 -17.25
C LEU A 3 12.72 -9.78 -16.43
N LEU A 4 12.20 -8.67 -16.99
CA LEU A 4 12.17 -7.40 -16.27
C LEU A 4 11.29 -7.48 -15.03
N TYR A 5 10.18 -8.19 -15.13
CA TYR A 5 9.28 -8.39 -14.02
C TYR A 5 9.97 -9.16 -12.88
N ASP A 6 10.72 -10.21 -13.22
CA ASP A 6 11.42 -11.01 -12.22
C ASP A 6 12.52 -10.21 -11.50
N LEU A 7 13.22 -9.35 -12.24
CA LEU A 7 14.24 -8.46 -11.64
C LEU A 7 13.58 -7.45 -10.71
N ASP A 8 12.41 -6.89 -11.12
CA ASP A 8 11.68 -5.94 -10.29
C ASP A 8 11.15 -6.61 -9.03
N ILE A 9 10.70 -7.87 -9.11
CA ILE A 9 10.24 -8.61 -7.95
C ILE A 9 11.35 -8.75 -6.91
N ALA A 10 12.57 -9.07 -7.34
CA ALA A 10 13.69 -9.21 -6.42
C ALA A 10 13.99 -7.90 -5.70
N LYS A 11 13.97 -6.77 -6.41
CA LYS A 11 14.16 -5.45 -5.83
C LYS A 11 13.03 -5.08 -4.89
N ILE A 12 11.80 -5.34 -5.29
CA ILE A 12 10.63 -5.03 -4.48
C ILE A 12 10.62 -5.86 -3.21
N SER A 13 11.02 -7.13 -3.28
CA SER A 13 11.13 -7.98 -2.10
C SER A 13 12.03 -7.36 -1.03
N LYS A 14 13.17 -6.83 -1.44
CA LYS A 14 14.08 -6.17 -0.51
C LYS A 14 13.48 -4.91 0.11
N LEU A 15 12.62 -4.22 -0.64
CA LEU A 15 11.99 -3.00 -0.17
C LEU A 15 10.82 -3.26 0.77
N VAL A 16 10.04 -4.31 0.52
CA VAL A 16 8.75 -4.49 1.22
C VAL A 16 8.74 -5.59 2.26
N ASN A 17 9.60 -6.61 2.13
CA ASN A 17 9.58 -7.72 3.08
C ASN A 17 10.02 -7.26 4.47
N GLY A 18 9.23 -7.61 5.47
CA GLY A 18 9.45 -7.20 6.85
C GLY A 18 9.14 -5.74 7.16
N LYS A 19 8.57 -5.02 6.20
CA LYS A 19 8.31 -3.58 6.34
C LYS A 19 6.87 -3.28 6.72
N ASN A 20 6.67 -2.12 7.32
CA ASN A 20 5.34 -1.59 7.61
C ASN A 20 4.92 -0.65 6.50
N ILE A 21 3.86 -1.02 5.79
CA ILE A 21 3.43 -0.35 4.56
C ILE A 21 2.09 0.33 4.81
N LEU A 22 2.00 1.60 4.44
CA LEU A 22 0.76 2.35 4.47
C LEU A 22 0.28 2.58 3.05
N ILE A 23 -0.99 2.30 2.79
CA ILE A 23 -1.60 2.54 1.48
C ILE A 23 -2.73 3.56 1.67
N THR A 24 -2.54 4.77 1.16
CA THR A 24 -3.56 5.82 1.21
C THR A 24 -4.49 5.64 0.02
N GLY A 25 -5.80 5.84 0.24
CA GLY A 25 -6.79 5.55 -0.79
C GLY A 25 -6.83 4.07 -1.14
N GLY A 26 -6.49 3.23 -0.18
CA GLY A 26 -6.24 1.81 -0.41
C GLY A 26 -7.44 0.96 -0.73
N THR A 27 -8.66 1.52 -0.60
CA THR A 27 -9.88 0.77 -0.89
C THR A 27 -10.30 0.83 -2.36
N GLY A 28 -9.59 1.58 -3.19
CA GLY A 28 -9.83 1.61 -4.63
C GLY A 28 -9.29 0.36 -5.33
N SER A 29 -9.47 0.30 -6.65
CA SER A 29 -9.03 -0.86 -7.42
C SER A 29 -7.53 -1.06 -7.36
N PHE A 30 -6.74 0.03 -7.40
CA PHE A 30 -5.30 -0.07 -7.28
C PHE A 30 -4.88 -0.57 -5.90
N GLY A 31 -5.47 -0.01 -4.84
CA GLY A 31 -5.14 -0.41 -3.47
C GLY A 31 -5.47 -1.88 -3.20
N ASN A 32 -6.60 -2.35 -3.71
CA ASN A 32 -6.97 -3.75 -3.60
C ASN A 32 -5.99 -4.66 -4.32
N LYS A 33 -5.60 -4.29 -5.54
CA LYS A 33 -4.65 -5.09 -6.31
C LYS A 33 -3.27 -5.08 -5.68
N LEU A 34 -2.83 -3.94 -5.20
CA LEU A 34 -1.55 -3.83 -4.51
C LEU A 34 -1.52 -4.69 -3.25
N THR A 35 -2.59 -4.62 -2.46
CA THR A 35 -2.71 -5.44 -1.24
C THR A 35 -2.66 -6.92 -1.57
N ASP A 36 -3.41 -7.35 -2.58
CA ASP A 36 -3.40 -8.74 -3.01
C ASP A 36 -2.00 -9.19 -3.44
N THR A 37 -1.32 -8.36 -4.21
CA THR A 37 0.03 -8.64 -4.68
C THR A 37 1.01 -8.75 -3.52
N LEU A 38 0.94 -7.83 -2.57
CA LEU A 38 1.82 -7.83 -1.41
C LEU A 38 1.59 -9.07 -0.53
N LEU A 39 0.34 -9.45 -0.34
CA LEU A 39 0.02 -10.61 0.49
C LEU A 39 0.36 -11.93 -0.19
N THR A 40 0.24 -11.98 -1.52
CA THR A 40 0.46 -13.20 -2.28
C THR A 40 1.93 -13.46 -2.56
N ASN A 41 2.69 -12.42 -2.88
CA ASN A 41 4.04 -12.59 -3.42
C ASN A 41 5.15 -12.11 -2.50
N PHE A 42 4.81 -11.43 -1.41
CA PHE A 42 5.81 -10.84 -0.51
C PHE A 42 5.44 -11.10 0.94
N PHE A 43 6.31 -10.68 1.86
CA PHE A 43 6.13 -10.90 3.29
C PHE A 43 6.24 -9.59 4.07
N PRO A 44 5.32 -8.64 3.84
CA PRO A 44 5.32 -7.40 4.62
C PRO A 44 4.99 -7.68 6.08
N ASN A 45 5.52 -6.86 6.97
CA ASN A 45 5.23 -6.98 8.38
C ASN A 45 3.81 -6.48 8.70
N LYS A 46 3.45 -5.31 8.17
CA LYS A 46 2.11 -4.74 8.30
C LYS A 46 1.70 -4.05 7.02
N ILE A 47 0.43 -4.16 6.69
CA ILE A 47 -0.21 -3.39 5.61
C ILE A 47 -1.33 -2.60 6.24
N ILE A 48 -1.22 -1.28 6.24
CA ILE A 48 -2.19 -0.37 6.83
C ILE A 48 -2.95 0.31 5.70
N ILE A 49 -4.26 0.12 5.68
CA ILE A 49 -5.14 0.73 4.67
C ILE A 49 -5.73 1.99 5.28
N LEU A 50 -5.44 3.13 4.68
CA LEU A 50 -6.00 4.41 5.06
C LEU A 50 -6.99 4.86 4.01
N SER A 51 -8.22 5.12 4.41
CA SER A 51 -9.29 5.53 3.50
C SER A 51 -10.36 6.27 4.30
N ARG A 52 -11.07 7.19 3.65
CA ARG A 52 -12.22 7.85 4.27
C ARG A 52 -13.51 7.09 4.06
N ASP A 53 -13.50 6.06 3.24
CA ASP A 53 -14.72 5.33 2.85
C ASP A 53 -14.87 4.07 3.70
N GLU A 54 -15.71 4.17 4.73
CA GLU A 54 -16.00 3.06 5.64
C GLU A 54 -16.60 1.86 4.92
N PHE A 55 -17.49 2.10 3.98
CA PHE A 55 -18.17 1.03 3.26
C PHE A 55 -17.18 0.22 2.43
N LYS A 56 -16.31 0.89 1.70
CA LYS A 56 -15.30 0.21 0.90
C LYS A 56 -14.29 -0.53 1.78
N GLN A 57 -13.94 0.02 2.94
CA GLN A 57 -13.09 -0.71 3.87
C GLN A 57 -13.77 -1.97 4.38
N TYR A 58 -15.04 -1.87 4.70
CA TYR A 58 -15.81 -3.03 5.14
C TYR A 58 -15.82 -4.12 4.06
N GLU A 59 -16.05 -3.75 2.81
CA GLU A 59 -16.00 -4.69 1.68
C GLU A 59 -14.62 -5.31 1.51
N MET A 60 -13.57 -4.51 1.62
CA MET A 60 -12.20 -4.98 1.50
C MET A 60 -11.84 -5.95 2.62
N GLN A 61 -12.33 -5.72 3.82
CA GLN A 61 -12.07 -6.59 4.96
C GLN A 61 -12.67 -7.99 4.79
N LYS A 62 -13.67 -8.14 3.95
CA LYS A 62 -14.20 -9.47 3.63
C LYS A 62 -13.18 -10.32 2.88
N ARG A 63 -12.37 -9.68 2.04
CA ARG A 63 -11.32 -10.36 1.26
C ARG A 63 -10.02 -10.47 2.02
N PHE A 64 -9.64 -9.42 2.72
CA PHE A 64 -8.36 -9.33 3.40
C PHE A 64 -8.59 -9.00 4.88
N SER A 65 -9.23 -9.92 5.59
CA SER A 65 -9.55 -9.72 7.00
C SER A 65 -8.29 -9.89 7.87
N PRO A 66 -8.18 -9.14 8.97
CA PRO A 66 -7.06 -9.33 9.90
C PRO A 66 -7.01 -10.72 10.53
N SER A 67 -8.14 -11.43 10.61
CA SER A 67 -8.14 -12.78 11.15
C SER A 67 -7.50 -13.78 10.19
N LYS A 68 -7.65 -13.54 8.88
CA LYS A 68 -7.04 -14.40 7.85
C LYS A 68 -5.64 -13.93 7.50
N TYR A 69 -5.42 -12.62 7.51
CA TYR A 69 -4.15 -11.98 7.21
C TYR A 69 -3.75 -11.10 8.39
N PRO A 70 -3.02 -11.65 9.37
CA PRO A 70 -2.74 -10.93 10.62
C PRO A 70 -1.98 -9.61 10.44
N GLN A 71 -1.29 -9.43 9.32
CA GLN A 71 -0.55 -8.20 9.06
C GLN A 71 -1.44 -7.03 8.63
N MET A 72 -2.72 -7.29 8.32
CA MET A 72 -3.63 -6.24 7.86
C MET A 72 -4.11 -5.33 9.00
N ARG A 73 -4.15 -4.03 8.71
CA ARG A 73 -4.71 -3.01 9.61
C ARG A 73 -5.54 -2.04 8.79
N TYR A 74 -6.69 -1.63 9.32
CA TYR A 74 -7.59 -0.71 8.64
C TYR A 74 -7.79 0.53 9.48
N PHE A 75 -7.65 1.70 8.87
CA PHE A 75 -7.76 2.97 9.55
C PHE A 75 -8.64 3.90 8.73
N ILE A 76 -9.70 4.44 9.35
CA ILE A 76 -10.57 5.41 8.71
C ILE A 76 -9.98 6.79 8.96
N GLY A 77 -9.61 7.47 7.89
CA GLY A 77 -9.01 8.78 8.02
C GLY A 77 -8.64 9.40 6.70
N ASP A 78 -8.11 10.60 6.77
CA ASP A 78 -7.71 11.41 5.65
C ASP A 78 -6.19 11.39 5.51
N VAL A 79 -5.71 11.53 4.29
CA VAL A 79 -4.27 11.61 4.02
C VAL A 79 -3.62 12.81 4.74
N ARG A 80 -4.41 13.84 5.05
CA ARG A 80 -3.93 15.00 5.81
C ARG A 80 -3.59 14.66 7.26
N ASP A 81 -4.05 13.52 7.75
CA ASP A 81 -3.78 13.06 9.11
C ASP A 81 -2.56 12.13 9.19
N LEU A 82 -1.67 12.20 8.20
CA LEU A 82 -0.51 11.30 8.13
C LEU A 82 0.37 11.35 9.38
N ASP A 83 0.58 12.55 9.93
CA ASP A 83 1.42 12.69 11.13
C ASP A 83 0.80 11.97 12.31
N ARG A 84 -0.52 12.09 12.49
CA ARG A 84 -1.23 11.37 13.53
C ARG A 84 -1.18 9.86 13.30
N LEU A 85 -1.30 9.46 12.03
CA LEU A 85 -1.23 8.05 11.67
C LEU A 85 0.15 7.48 11.95
N ARG A 86 1.21 8.23 11.63
CA ARG A 86 2.58 7.82 11.94
C ARG A 86 2.80 7.68 13.44
N TYR A 87 2.17 8.54 14.21
CA TYR A 87 2.24 8.47 15.66
C TYR A 87 1.54 7.20 16.18
N ALA A 88 0.37 6.88 15.62
CA ALA A 88 -0.40 5.70 16.01
C ALA A 88 0.27 4.40 15.57
N PHE A 89 0.85 4.40 14.38
CA PHE A 89 1.52 3.23 13.79
C PHE A 89 2.99 3.57 13.63
N LYS A 90 3.76 3.29 14.68
CA LYS A 90 5.19 3.57 14.67
C LYS A 90 5.90 2.78 13.58
N ASN A 91 6.96 3.36 13.04
CA ASN A 91 7.86 2.71 12.08
C ASN A 91 7.21 2.39 10.75
N ILE A 92 6.35 3.30 10.23
CA ILE A 92 5.90 3.17 8.85
C ILE A 92 7.10 3.39 7.95
N ASP A 93 7.41 2.38 7.15
CA ASP A 93 8.59 2.39 6.29
C ASP A 93 8.29 2.88 4.88
N ILE A 94 7.11 2.56 4.35
CA ILE A 94 6.74 2.86 2.96
C ILE A 94 5.31 3.38 2.92
N ILE A 95 5.07 4.41 2.11
CA ILE A 95 3.73 4.94 1.87
C ILE A 95 3.44 4.90 0.38
N PHE A 96 2.36 4.25 0.01
CA PHE A 96 1.82 4.28 -1.35
C PHE A 96 0.61 5.20 -1.38
N HIS A 97 0.66 6.24 -2.22
CA HIS A 97 -0.46 7.17 -2.41
C HIS A 97 -1.32 6.72 -3.59
N ALA A 98 -2.19 5.73 -3.36
CA ALA A 98 -2.99 5.16 -4.43
C ALA A 98 -3.93 6.18 -5.07
N ALA A 99 -4.48 7.09 -4.27
CA ALA A 99 -5.38 8.12 -4.80
C ALA A 99 -4.65 9.08 -5.73
N ALA A 100 -3.41 9.44 -5.43
CA ALA A 100 -2.62 10.33 -6.26
C ALA A 100 -2.31 9.70 -7.61
N LEU A 101 -2.09 8.41 -7.65
CA LEU A 101 -1.79 7.69 -8.88
C LEU A 101 -2.97 7.69 -9.85
N LYS A 102 -4.19 7.71 -9.34
CA LYS A 102 -5.39 7.78 -10.18
C LYS A 102 -5.57 9.12 -10.89
N GLN A 103 -4.95 10.17 -10.40
CA GLN A 103 -5.13 11.52 -10.92
C GLN A 103 -4.17 11.86 -12.05
N VAL A 104 -3.37 10.90 -12.48
CA VAL A 104 -2.41 11.13 -13.57
C VAL A 104 -2.65 10.10 -14.68
N PRO A 105 -3.77 10.21 -15.42
CA PRO A 105 -4.16 9.16 -16.36
C PRO A 105 -3.28 9.09 -17.60
N ALA A 106 -2.49 10.12 -17.88
CA ALA A 106 -1.65 10.17 -19.07
C ALA A 106 -0.26 9.56 -18.87
N ILE A 107 0.08 9.18 -17.66
CA ILE A 107 1.40 8.61 -17.39
C ILE A 107 1.27 7.09 -17.36
N GLU A 108 2.07 6.43 -18.19
CA GLU A 108 2.18 4.99 -18.11
C GLU A 108 2.69 4.61 -16.73
N TYR A 109 1.91 3.79 -16.06
CA TYR A 109 2.13 3.48 -14.70
C TYR A 109 3.22 2.42 -14.54
N ASN A 110 4.33 2.80 -13.91
CA ASN A 110 5.40 1.88 -13.54
C ASN A 110 5.39 1.72 -12.02
N PRO A 111 5.12 0.52 -11.50
CA PRO A 111 5.06 0.32 -10.04
C PRO A 111 6.37 0.69 -9.33
N THR A 112 7.50 0.40 -9.95
CA THR A 112 8.82 0.73 -9.37
C THR A 112 8.98 2.24 -9.23
N GLU A 113 8.57 2.98 -10.25
CA GLU A 113 8.65 4.43 -10.24
C GLU A 113 7.72 5.04 -9.20
N ALA A 114 6.50 4.50 -9.08
CA ALA A 114 5.54 4.93 -8.08
C ALA A 114 6.07 4.72 -6.66
N ILE A 115 6.69 3.57 -6.41
CA ILE A 115 7.29 3.27 -5.12
C ILE A 115 8.37 4.31 -4.79
N ARG A 116 9.25 4.58 -5.73
CA ARG A 116 10.33 5.54 -5.54
C ARG A 116 9.80 6.94 -5.24
N THR A 117 8.81 7.38 -6.02
CA THR A 117 8.21 8.70 -5.83
C THR A 117 7.60 8.85 -4.45
N ASN A 118 6.86 7.84 -4.00
CA ASN A 118 6.19 7.91 -2.72
C ASN A 118 7.14 7.79 -1.54
N ILE A 119 8.22 7.05 -1.68
CA ILE A 119 9.25 6.96 -0.64
C ILE A 119 9.90 8.34 -0.44
N TYR A 120 10.30 9.00 -1.52
CA TYR A 120 10.90 10.32 -1.43
C TYR A 120 9.91 11.37 -0.91
N GLY A 121 8.66 11.25 -1.28
CA GLY A 121 7.64 12.18 -0.83
C GLY A 121 7.34 12.11 0.66
N THR A 122 7.77 11.07 1.34
CA THR A 122 7.52 10.91 2.78
C THR A 122 8.68 11.34 3.65
N GLU A 123 9.80 11.64 3.06
CA GLU A 123 10.95 12.15 3.78
C GLU A 123 10.85 13.65 3.99
#